data_87d7a89fae83274880c64e80ab5885fe
#
_entry.id   87d7a89fae83274880c64e80ab5885fe
#
_cell.length_a   1.000
_cell.length_b   1.000
_cell.length_c   1.000
_cell.angle_alpha   90.00
_cell.angle_beta   90.00
_cell.angle_gamma   90.00
#
_symmetry.space_group_name_H-M   'P 1'
#
loop_
_entity.id
_entity.type
_entity.pdbx_description
1 polymer ?
#
loop_
_entity_poly.entity_id
_entity_poly.type
_entity_poly.pdbx_seq_one_letter_code
_entity_poly.pdbx_strand_id
1 'polypeptide(L)'
;SKHIKAPWYNDYYDNKKFKNITLYDTRTLSITYYKAKPDVVEKVSIRPVPEHHYEEIDEDFLKDYQWEFEPTAGPYEVLEENVNDGVAITLTRVPNWWADKKRFHKNRYNPDKIRVTVVREPSKVFELFRKGELDWHGLSLPEYWHEKLPNDAPEVMKGYIHKVKFYNEIPVPTWGMRINCSMPFLDDQNIRQGLHHAMNWA
;
A
#
# COMPACT_ATOMS: atom_id res chain seq x y z
N SER A 1 11.72 18.27 -2.84
CA SER A 1 11.38 19.66 -2.85
C SER A 1 11.32 20.23 -1.43
N LYS A 2 11.82 21.44 -1.25
CA LYS A 2 11.85 22.13 0.07
C LYS A 2 10.45 22.56 0.53
N HIS A 3 9.48 22.53 -0.35
CA HIS A 3 8.12 23.05 -0.14
C HIS A 3 7.16 21.99 0.45
N ILE A 4 7.40 20.71 0.15
CA ILE A 4 6.57 19.63 0.68
C ILE A 4 7.13 19.17 2.03
N LYS A 5 6.58 19.69 3.12
CA LYS A 5 6.95 19.32 4.50
C LYS A 5 6.29 18.00 4.93
N ALA A 6 6.36 16.96 4.10
CA ALA A 6 5.85 15.67 4.49
C ALA A 6 6.79 14.99 5.51
N PRO A 7 6.30 14.38 6.61
CA PRO A 7 7.14 13.74 7.62
C PRO A 7 8.11 12.71 7.06
N TRP A 8 7.70 11.96 6.03
CA TRP A 8 8.54 10.95 5.35
C TRP A 8 9.59 11.57 4.41
N TYR A 9 9.49 12.86 4.05
CA TYR A 9 10.48 13.55 3.22
C TYR A 9 11.88 13.49 3.85
N ASN A 10 11.95 13.80 5.15
CA ASN A 10 13.21 13.79 5.89
C ASN A 10 13.84 12.40 5.96
N ASP A 11 13.04 11.35 5.93
CA ASP A 11 13.51 9.98 6.02
C ASP A 11 14.03 9.44 4.69
N TYR A 12 13.43 9.84 3.58
CA TYR A 12 13.78 9.34 2.25
C TYR A 12 14.69 10.28 1.45
N TYR A 13 14.49 11.58 1.58
CA TYR A 13 15.15 12.60 0.75
C TYR A 13 16.03 13.55 1.56
N ASP A 14 16.29 13.27 2.83
CA ASP A 14 17.21 14.09 3.63
C ASP A 14 18.56 14.15 2.94
N ASN A 15 19.08 15.37 2.73
CA ASN A 15 20.40 15.66 2.18
C ASN A 15 21.54 14.92 2.90
N LYS A 16 21.29 14.39 4.11
CA LYS A 16 22.23 13.58 4.89
C LYS A 16 22.26 12.10 4.51
N LYS A 17 21.29 11.59 3.73
CA LYS A 17 21.30 10.20 3.26
C LYS A 17 22.09 10.04 1.97
N PHE A 18 21.88 10.91 1.01
CA PHE A 18 22.50 10.85 -0.29
C PHE A 18 23.63 11.87 -0.40
N LYS A 19 24.81 11.42 -0.76
CA LYS A 19 25.96 12.29 -1.02
C LYS A 19 25.85 12.90 -2.42
N ASN A 20 25.49 12.09 -3.39
CA ASN A 20 25.39 12.47 -4.79
C ASN A 20 24.52 11.50 -5.60
N ILE A 21 23.86 12.02 -6.61
CA ILE A 21 23.21 11.26 -7.68
C ILE A 21 23.90 11.71 -8.97
N THR A 22 24.57 10.79 -9.64
CA THR A 22 25.29 11.07 -10.89
C THR A 22 24.59 10.38 -12.05
N LEU A 23 24.20 11.14 -13.05
CA LEU A 23 23.65 10.63 -14.30
C LEU A 23 24.81 10.46 -15.29
N TYR A 24 25.00 9.25 -15.82
CA TYR A 24 26.04 8.93 -16.81
C TYR A 24 25.50 8.97 -18.24
N ASP A 25 24.29 8.49 -18.43
CA ASP A 25 23.56 8.48 -19.69
C ASP A 25 22.05 8.40 -19.44
N THR A 26 21.25 8.27 -20.49
CA THR A 26 19.78 8.22 -20.41
C THR A 26 19.21 6.99 -19.68
N ARG A 27 20.04 6.03 -19.33
CA ARG A 27 19.62 4.76 -18.70
C ARG A 27 20.45 4.37 -17.48
N THR A 28 21.54 5.08 -17.24
CA THR A 28 22.51 4.72 -16.19
C THR A 28 22.71 5.87 -15.24
N LEU A 29 22.42 5.61 -13.97
CA LEU A 29 22.71 6.56 -12.89
C LEU A 29 23.36 5.83 -11.71
N SER A 30 24.09 6.57 -10.90
CA SER A 30 24.57 6.09 -9.60
C SER A 30 24.06 6.94 -8.46
N ILE A 31 23.80 6.30 -7.34
CA ILE A 31 23.40 6.94 -6.08
C ILE A 31 24.46 6.64 -5.04
N THR A 32 25.07 7.68 -4.51
CA THR A 32 26.14 7.55 -3.50
C THR A 32 25.61 8.00 -2.15
N TYR A 33 25.80 7.15 -1.14
CA TYR A 33 25.46 7.46 0.26
C TYR A 33 26.65 8.13 0.97
N TYR A 34 26.38 8.92 2.01
CA TYR A 34 27.41 9.47 2.88
C TYR A 34 28.15 8.40 3.69
N LYS A 35 27.44 7.32 4.06
CA LYS A 35 28.03 6.22 4.85
C LYS A 35 27.78 4.91 4.12
N ALA A 36 28.77 4.03 4.14
CA ALA A 36 28.60 2.66 3.66
C ALA A 36 27.51 1.95 4.46
N LYS A 37 26.66 1.23 3.75
CA LYS A 37 25.55 0.44 4.33
C LYS A 37 25.53 -0.93 3.70
N PRO A 38 25.32 -2.01 4.48
CA PRO A 38 25.28 -3.36 3.95
C PRO A 38 24.03 -3.61 3.10
N ASP A 39 22.95 -2.88 3.32
CA ASP A 39 21.63 -3.04 2.72
C ASP A 39 21.31 -1.98 1.65
N VAL A 40 22.32 -1.56 0.89
CA VAL A 40 22.21 -0.46 -0.10
C VAL A 40 21.11 -0.73 -1.13
N VAL A 41 21.03 -1.97 -1.66
CA VAL A 41 20.07 -2.31 -2.71
C VAL A 41 18.62 -2.19 -2.22
N GLU A 42 18.35 -2.59 -0.98
CA GLU A 42 17.03 -2.46 -0.38
C GLU A 42 16.68 -1.00 -0.04
N LYS A 43 17.68 -0.24 0.39
CA LYS A 43 17.51 1.17 0.80
C LYS A 43 17.42 2.16 -0.36
N VAL A 44 17.90 1.77 -1.55
CA VAL A 44 17.81 2.56 -2.80
C VAL A 44 16.44 2.41 -3.48
N SER A 45 15.45 1.83 -2.83
CA SER A 45 14.07 1.76 -3.36
C SER A 45 13.48 3.18 -3.57
N ILE A 46 14.02 3.90 -4.57
CA ILE A 46 13.46 5.16 -5.03
C ILE A 46 12.43 4.83 -6.11
N ARG A 47 11.20 5.27 -5.91
CA ARG A 47 10.17 5.21 -6.94
C ARG A 47 10.45 6.31 -7.97
N PRO A 48 10.80 5.99 -9.21
CA PRO A 48 10.88 6.99 -10.27
C PRO A 48 9.50 7.58 -10.53
N VAL A 49 9.44 8.86 -10.78
CA VAL A 49 8.21 9.57 -11.16
C VAL A 49 8.37 10.13 -12.58
N PRO A 50 7.30 10.23 -13.38
CA PRO A 50 7.38 10.77 -14.74
C PRO A 50 7.57 12.29 -14.70
N GLU A 51 8.73 12.76 -15.17
CA GLU A 51 9.07 14.19 -15.20
C GLU A 51 8.04 15.00 -16.03
N HIS A 52 7.58 14.43 -17.13
CA HIS A 52 6.61 15.08 -18.02
C HIS A 52 5.21 15.27 -17.41
N HIS A 53 4.89 14.61 -16.31
CA HIS A 53 3.63 14.76 -15.59
C HIS A 53 3.73 15.87 -14.52
N TYR A 54 4.91 16.08 -13.98
CA TYR A 54 5.15 17.06 -12.92
C TYR A 54 5.94 18.24 -13.47
N GLU A 55 5.25 19.15 -14.15
CA GLU A 55 5.88 20.30 -14.81
C GLU A 55 6.46 21.29 -13.80
N GLU A 56 5.72 21.56 -12.72
CA GLU A 56 6.16 22.45 -11.66
C GLU A 56 6.02 21.80 -10.27
N ILE A 57 7.08 21.95 -9.46
CA ILE A 57 7.09 21.50 -8.06
C ILE A 57 7.28 22.73 -7.18
N ASP A 58 6.19 23.37 -6.84
CA ASP A 58 6.12 24.58 -6.03
C ASP A 58 5.33 24.37 -4.72
N GLU A 59 4.82 25.44 -4.13
CA GLU A 59 4.04 25.40 -2.89
C GLU A 59 2.65 24.81 -3.07
N ASP A 60 2.06 24.91 -4.25
CA ASP A 60 0.75 24.41 -4.60
C ASP A 60 0.76 22.96 -5.11
N PHE A 61 1.93 22.33 -5.25
CA PHE A 61 2.11 20.97 -5.78
C PHE A 61 1.08 19.95 -5.23
N LEU A 62 0.83 19.95 -3.92
CA LEU A 62 -0.11 19.00 -3.32
C LEU A 62 -1.57 19.30 -3.70
N LYS A 63 -1.88 20.56 -3.94
CA LYS A 63 -3.22 20.99 -4.33
C LYS A 63 -3.47 20.62 -5.80
N ASP A 64 -2.48 20.81 -6.65
CA ASP A 64 -2.60 20.63 -8.09
C ASP A 64 -2.60 19.15 -8.47
N TYR A 65 -1.70 18.34 -7.85
CA TYR A 65 -1.50 16.94 -8.22
C TYR A 65 -2.17 15.90 -7.29
N GLN A 66 -2.76 16.29 -6.17
CA GLN A 66 -3.32 15.32 -5.22
C GLN A 66 -4.49 14.49 -5.77
N TRP A 67 -5.18 14.99 -6.77
CA TRP A 67 -6.35 14.37 -7.40
C TRP A 67 -6.10 13.91 -8.83
N GLU A 68 -4.89 14.11 -9.33
CA GLU A 68 -4.49 13.63 -10.64
C GLU A 68 -3.90 12.22 -10.56
N PHE A 69 -4.22 11.40 -11.55
CA PHE A 69 -3.66 10.06 -11.64
C PHE A 69 -2.38 10.08 -12.45
N GLU A 70 -1.28 9.78 -11.78
CA GLU A 70 0.04 9.66 -12.39
C GLU A 70 0.04 8.60 -13.51
N PRO A 71 0.66 8.88 -14.67
CA PRO A 71 0.87 7.90 -15.70
C PRO A 71 1.58 6.65 -15.15
N THR A 72 1.08 5.49 -15.47
CA THR A 72 1.57 4.24 -14.90
C THR A 72 2.33 3.39 -15.90
N ALA A 73 3.40 2.72 -15.45
CA ALA A 73 4.02 1.61 -16.16
C ALA A 73 3.42 0.25 -15.75
N GLY A 74 2.38 0.26 -14.92
CA GLY A 74 1.68 -0.91 -14.41
C GLY A 74 0.71 -1.54 -15.40
N PRO A 75 0.09 -2.69 -15.01
CA PRO A 75 -0.86 -3.40 -15.87
C PRO A 75 -2.26 -2.78 -15.91
N TYR A 76 -2.54 -1.82 -15.05
CA TYR A 76 -3.81 -1.10 -14.97
C TYR A 76 -3.58 0.39 -14.95
N GLU A 77 -4.51 1.12 -15.54
CA GLU A 77 -4.56 2.58 -15.55
C GLU A 77 -5.92 3.07 -15.07
N VAL A 78 -5.98 4.30 -14.59
CA VAL A 78 -7.21 5.01 -14.24
C VAL A 78 -7.43 6.10 -15.29
N LEU A 79 -8.53 6.01 -16.00
CA LEU A 79 -8.96 7.05 -16.95
C LEU A 79 -9.91 8.00 -16.22
N GLU A 80 -9.87 9.29 -16.53
CA GLU A 80 -10.74 10.31 -15.89
C GLU A 80 -12.22 9.94 -15.93
N GLU A 81 -12.69 9.42 -17.06
CA GLU A 81 -14.07 8.95 -17.26
C GLU A 81 -14.47 7.80 -16.34
N ASN A 82 -13.51 7.11 -15.74
CA ASN A 82 -13.70 5.98 -14.83
C ASN A 82 -13.64 6.38 -13.35
N VAL A 83 -13.56 7.67 -13.07
CA VAL A 83 -13.59 8.24 -11.73
C VAL A 83 -14.99 8.77 -11.45
N ASN A 84 -15.59 8.25 -10.37
CA ASN A 84 -16.84 8.77 -9.82
C ASN A 84 -16.56 9.20 -8.38
N ASP A 85 -16.38 10.49 -8.19
CA ASP A 85 -15.95 11.07 -6.92
C ASP A 85 -16.82 10.65 -5.75
N GLY A 86 -16.16 10.14 -4.72
CA GLY A 86 -16.79 9.67 -3.50
C GLY A 86 -17.62 8.38 -3.64
N VAL A 87 -17.70 7.79 -4.84
CA VAL A 87 -18.50 6.60 -5.13
C VAL A 87 -17.63 5.41 -5.54
N ALA A 88 -16.87 5.55 -6.61
CA ALA A 88 -16.04 4.46 -7.12
C ALA A 88 -14.94 4.93 -8.07
N ILE A 89 -13.89 4.14 -8.17
CA ILE A 89 -12.84 4.27 -9.19
C ILE A 89 -12.72 2.93 -9.91
N THR A 90 -12.63 2.96 -11.23
CA THR A 90 -12.42 1.74 -12.03
C THR A 90 -11.05 1.79 -12.69
N LEU A 91 -10.23 0.81 -12.36
CA LEU A 91 -8.96 0.56 -13.04
C LEU A 91 -9.23 -0.27 -14.28
N THR A 92 -8.69 0.17 -15.42
CA THR A 92 -8.81 -0.53 -16.70
C THR A 92 -7.48 -1.17 -17.07
N ARG A 93 -7.50 -2.41 -17.52
CA ARG A 93 -6.30 -3.14 -17.91
C ARG A 93 -5.67 -2.51 -19.16
N VAL A 94 -4.37 -2.27 -19.12
CA VAL A 94 -3.59 -1.72 -20.23
C VAL A 94 -3.46 -2.79 -21.32
N PRO A 95 -3.95 -2.53 -22.56
CA PRO A 95 -3.79 -3.48 -23.65
C PRO A 95 -2.33 -3.67 -24.01
N ASN A 96 -1.91 -4.93 -24.25
CA ASN A 96 -0.53 -5.26 -24.61
C ASN A 96 0.53 -4.68 -23.65
N TRP A 97 0.23 -4.70 -22.36
CA TRP A 97 1.17 -4.22 -21.36
C TRP A 97 2.57 -4.83 -21.56
N TRP A 98 3.62 -4.03 -21.50
CA TRP A 98 5.00 -4.39 -21.84
C TRP A 98 5.56 -5.60 -21.08
N ALA A 99 5.05 -5.89 -19.88
CA ALA A 99 5.51 -6.98 -19.04
C ALA A 99 4.59 -8.22 -19.06
N ASP A 100 3.50 -8.21 -19.80
CA ASP A 100 2.49 -9.29 -19.81
C ASP A 100 3.10 -10.67 -20.13
N LYS A 101 4.08 -10.72 -21.05
CA LYS A 101 4.79 -11.95 -21.45
C LYS A 101 6.05 -12.26 -20.62
N LYS A 102 6.40 -11.41 -19.65
CA LYS A 102 7.59 -11.62 -18.82
C LYS A 102 7.35 -12.74 -17.80
N ARG A 103 8.41 -13.50 -17.47
CA ARG A 103 8.36 -14.70 -16.62
C ARG A 103 7.54 -14.53 -15.32
N PHE A 104 7.70 -13.40 -14.64
CA PHE A 104 7.06 -13.15 -13.35
C PHE A 104 5.65 -12.54 -13.43
N HIS A 105 5.21 -12.13 -14.62
CA HIS A 105 3.94 -11.46 -14.86
C HIS A 105 2.96 -12.27 -15.70
N LYS A 106 3.48 -13.28 -16.41
CA LYS A 106 2.66 -14.18 -17.21
C LYS A 106 1.55 -14.82 -16.37
N ASN A 107 0.34 -14.80 -16.89
CA ASN A 107 -0.88 -15.33 -16.25
C ASN A 107 -1.31 -14.56 -14.97
N ARG A 108 -0.88 -13.32 -14.81
CA ARG A 108 -1.33 -12.40 -13.77
C ARG A 108 -2.17 -11.29 -14.39
N TYR A 109 -2.82 -10.52 -13.54
CA TYR A 109 -3.57 -9.32 -13.96
C TYR A 109 -4.67 -9.65 -14.98
N ASN A 110 -5.41 -10.74 -14.73
CA ASN A 110 -6.40 -11.28 -15.66
C ASN A 110 -7.70 -10.45 -15.77
N PRO A 111 -8.22 -9.82 -14.70
CA PRO A 111 -9.43 -8.99 -14.82
C PRO A 111 -9.21 -7.83 -15.80
N ASP A 112 -10.17 -7.58 -16.68
CA ASP A 112 -10.11 -6.44 -17.59
C ASP A 112 -10.40 -5.12 -16.87
N LYS A 113 -11.23 -5.17 -15.83
CA LYS A 113 -11.57 -4.02 -14.98
C LYS A 113 -11.57 -4.41 -13.51
N ILE A 114 -11.06 -3.51 -12.67
CA ILE A 114 -11.13 -3.63 -11.21
C ILE A 114 -11.84 -2.39 -10.69
N ARG A 115 -13.04 -2.57 -10.17
CA ARG A 115 -13.82 -1.49 -9.59
C ARG A 115 -13.59 -1.43 -8.08
N VAL A 116 -13.11 -0.31 -7.60
CA VAL A 116 -12.95 -0.02 -6.17
C VAL A 116 -14.11 0.89 -5.75
N THR A 117 -15.02 0.37 -4.94
CA THR A 117 -16.20 1.09 -4.47
C THR A 117 -15.93 1.70 -3.10
N VAL A 118 -16.31 2.95 -2.91
CA VAL A 118 -16.17 3.66 -1.63
C VAL A 118 -17.35 3.31 -0.74
N VAL A 119 -17.09 2.61 0.36
CA VAL A 119 -18.10 2.31 1.38
C VAL A 119 -17.61 2.90 2.71
N ARG A 120 -18.33 3.92 3.19
CA ARG A 120 -17.89 4.68 4.39
C ARG A 120 -18.01 3.90 5.70
N GLU A 121 -18.96 2.98 5.78
CA GLU A 121 -19.21 2.19 6.97
C GLU A 121 -18.68 0.75 6.80
N PRO A 122 -17.66 0.32 7.57
CA PRO A 122 -17.07 -1.02 7.44
C PRO A 122 -18.07 -2.17 7.62
N SER A 123 -19.09 -1.99 8.46
CA SER A 123 -20.16 -2.99 8.65
C SER A 123 -20.95 -3.25 7.37
N LYS A 124 -21.18 -2.21 6.57
CA LYS A 124 -21.88 -2.33 5.28
C LYS A 124 -21.06 -3.05 4.22
N VAL A 125 -19.73 -2.96 4.27
CA VAL A 125 -18.87 -3.67 3.31
C VAL A 125 -19.11 -5.18 3.40
N PHE A 126 -19.21 -5.73 4.59
CA PHE A 126 -19.49 -7.15 4.79
C PHE A 126 -20.87 -7.57 4.26
N GLU A 127 -21.88 -6.73 4.48
CA GLU A 127 -23.23 -6.99 3.96
C GLU A 127 -23.29 -6.97 2.41
N LEU A 128 -22.59 -6.02 1.77
CA LEU A 128 -22.48 -5.94 0.31
C LEU A 128 -21.75 -7.16 -0.24
N PHE A 129 -20.70 -7.61 0.43
CA PHE A 129 -19.99 -8.83 0.06
C PHE A 129 -20.90 -10.07 0.15
N ARG A 130 -21.64 -10.23 1.23
CA ARG A 130 -22.60 -11.35 1.37
C ARG A 130 -23.71 -11.35 0.33
N LYS A 131 -24.10 -10.18 -0.16
CA LYS A 131 -25.08 -10.00 -1.25
C LYS A 131 -24.49 -10.27 -2.64
N GLY A 132 -23.18 -10.46 -2.76
CA GLY A 132 -22.50 -10.63 -4.03
C GLY A 132 -22.26 -9.34 -4.82
N GLU A 133 -22.37 -8.18 -4.16
CA GLU A 133 -22.06 -6.88 -4.76
C GLU A 133 -20.55 -6.57 -4.75
N LEU A 134 -19.77 -7.35 -4.01
CA LEU A 134 -18.31 -7.31 -3.97
C LEU A 134 -17.76 -8.72 -4.22
N ASP A 135 -16.80 -8.84 -5.13
CA ASP A 135 -16.16 -10.11 -5.48
C ASP A 135 -15.11 -10.55 -4.46
N TRP A 136 -14.56 -9.60 -3.71
CA TRP A 136 -13.51 -9.87 -2.75
C TRP A 136 -13.64 -9.00 -1.50
N HIS A 137 -13.41 -9.61 -0.33
CA HIS A 137 -13.38 -8.91 0.95
C HIS A 137 -12.36 -9.54 1.91
N GLY A 138 -11.51 -8.70 2.50
CA GLY A 138 -10.57 -9.12 3.54
C GLY A 138 -11.24 -9.13 4.91
N LEU A 139 -11.30 -10.31 5.55
CA LEU A 139 -11.82 -10.45 6.91
C LEU A 139 -10.69 -10.31 7.93
N SER A 140 -10.60 -9.18 8.58
CA SER A 140 -9.58 -8.90 9.61
C SER A 140 -10.03 -9.26 11.03
N LEU A 141 -11.35 -9.36 11.28
CA LEU A 141 -11.90 -9.66 12.58
C LEU A 141 -12.31 -11.14 12.69
N PRO A 142 -11.85 -11.86 13.73
CA PRO A 142 -12.22 -13.26 13.96
C PRO A 142 -13.74 -13.48 14.05
N GLU A 143 -14.49 -12.54 14.62
CA GLU A 143 -15.95 -12.58 14.72
C GLU A 143 -16.61 -12.79 13.34
N TYR A 144 -16.16 -11.99 12.32
CA TYR A 144 -16.71 -12.13 10.96
C TYR A 144 -16.39 -13.48 10.33
N TRP A 145 -15.21 -14.05 10.63
CA TRP A 145 -14.78 -15.32 10.10
C TRP A 145 -15.51 -16.52 10.73
N HIS A 146 -15.73 -16.49 12.05
CA HIS A 146 -16.27 -17.62 12.79
C HIS A 146 -17.76 -17.53 13.05
N GLU A 147 -18.27 -16.34 13.37
CA GLU A 147 -19.65 -16.15 13.81
C GLU A 147 -20.58 -15.61 12.73
N LYS A 148 -20.14 -14.56 11.99
CA LYS A 148 -20.97 -13.95 10.94
C LYS A 148 -20.97 -14.75 9.64
N LEU A 149 -19.89 -15.47 9.37
CA LEU A 149 -19.74 -16.34 8.20
C LEU A 149 -19.18 -17.70 8.63
N PRO A 150 -19.90 -18.51 9.41
CA PRO A 150 -19.46 -19.84 9.79
C PRO A 150 -19.36 -20.76 8.57
N ASN A 151 -18.65 -21.88 8.69
CA ASN A 151 -18.44 -22.78 7.54
C ASN A 151 -19.72 -23.48 7.05
N ASP A 152 -20.75 -23.57 7.88
CA ASP A 152 -22.07 -24.10 7.59
C ASP A 152 -23.07 -23.03 7.11
N ALA A 153 -22.64 -21.78 6.97
CA ALA A 153 -23.47 -20.74 6.39
C ALA A 153 -23.94 -21.13 4.97
N PRO A 154 -25.22 -20.89 4.62
CA PRO A 154 -25.78 -21.32 3.33
C PRO A 154 -24.98 -20.84 2.12
N GLU A 155 -24.47 -19.63 2.15
CA GLU A 155 -23.66 -19.05 1.08
C GLU A 155 -22.29 -19.73 0.92
N VAL A 156 -21.71 -20.25 2.01
CA VAL A 156 -20.46 -21.02 2.00
C VAL A 156 -20.73 -22.45 1.52
N MET A 157 -21.75 -23.09 2.06
CA MET A 157 -22.14 -24.46 1.71
C MET A 157 -22.54 -24.61 0.24
N LYS A 158 -23.19 -23.59 -0.33
CA LYS A 158 -23.57 -23.55 -1.74
C LYS A 158 -22.42 -23.13 -2.67
N GLY A 159 -21.26 -22.80 -2.12
CA GLY A 159 -20.09 -22.38 -2.89
C GLY A 159 -20.19 -20.97 -3.48
N TYR A 160 -21.10 -20.13 -3.01
CA TYR A 160 -21.18 -18.72 -3.43
C TYR A 160 -20.07 -17.89 -2.81
N ILE A 161 -19.63 -18.25 -1.60
CA ILE A 161 -18.54 -17.62 -0.89
C ILE A 161 -17.47 -18.66 -0.58
N HIS A 162 -16.24 -18.39 -1.01
CA HIS A 162 -15.06 -19.20 -0.69
C HIS A 162 -14.24 -18.52 0.40
N LYS A 163 -14.07 -19.20 1.54
CA LYS A 163 -13.20 -18.74 2.62
C LYS A 163 -11.79 -19.26 2.39
N VAL A 164 -10.83 -18.38 2.20
CA VAL A 164 -9.44 -18.75 1.90
C VAL A 164 -8.49 -18.08 2.88
N LYS A 165 -7.53 -18.85 3.43
CA LYS A 165 -6.40 -18.34 4.20
C LYS A 165 -5.15 -18.42 3.35
N PHE A 166 -4.48 -17.31 3.20
CA PHE A 166 -3.21 -17.24 2.47
C PHE A 166 -2.05 -17.19 3.47
N TYR A 167 -1.06 -18.01 3.21
CA TYR A 167 0.20 -17.98 3.95
C TYR A 167 1.30 -17.58 2.98
N ASN A 168 2.21 -16.73 3.43
CA ASN A 168 3.39 -16.34 2.68
C ASN A 168 4.61 -16.25 3.60
N GLU A 169 5.80 -16.22 3.02
CA GLU A 169 7.08 -16.11 3.75
C GLU A 169 7.55 -14.65 3.88
N ILE A 170 6.70 -13.68 3.56
CA ILE A 170 7.04 -12.28 3.71
C ILE A 170 7.14 -11.97 5.20
N PRO A 171 8.26 -11.40 5.67
CA PRO A 171 8.41 -11.01 7.07
C PRO A 171 7.27 -10.09 7.50
N VAL A 172 6.53 -10.51 8.50
CA VAL A 172 5.46 -9.68 9.08
C VAL A 172 6.11 -8.65 10.01
N PRO A 173 5.80 -7.36 9.87
CA PRO A 173 6.28 -6.34 10.79
C PRO A 173 5.75 -6.63 12.20
N THR A 174 6.53 -6.25 13.21
CA THR A 174 6.13 -6.40 14.61
C THR A 174 4.85 -5.61 14.87
N TRP A 175 3.79 -6.30 15.24
CA TRP A 175 2.55 -5.70 15.70
C TRP A 175 2.62 -5.50 17.20
N GLY A 176 2.14 -4.34 17.67
CA GLY A 176 2.12 -4.05 19.09
C GLY A 176 1.81 -2.59 19.38
N MET A 177 1.70 -2.28 20.64
CA MET A 177 1.57 -0.91 21.11
C MET A 177 2.93 -0.20 20.96
N ARG A 178 2.98 0.87 20.19
CA ARG A 178 4.16 1.72 20.06
C ARG A 178 4.23 2.66 21.27
N ILE A 179 5.31 2.57 22.01
CA ILE A 179 5.52 3.35 23.23
C ILE A 179 6.52 4.48 22.93
N ASN A 180 6.14 5.71 23.26
CA ASN A 180 7.07 6.85 23.20
C ASN A 180 8.02 6.82 24.39
N CYS A 181 9.22 6.25 24.17
CA CYS A 181 10.25 6.13 25.21
C CYS A 181 10.88 7.46 25.66
N SER A 182 10.50 8.60 25.05
CA SER A 182 10.94 9.92 25.49
C SER A 182 10.02 10.54 26.55
N MET A 183 8.89 9.90 26.85
CA MET A 183 7.98 10.38 27.86
C MET A 183 8.40 9.90 29.26
N PRO A 184 8.23 10.74 30.31
CA PRO A 184 8.42 10.36 31.70
C PRO A 184 7.68 9.04 32.01
N PHE A 185 8.30 8.19 32.82
CA PHE A 185 7.88 6.81 33.18
C PHE A 185 7.97 5.80 32.04
N LEU A 186 7.76 6.17 30.78
CA LEU A 186 7.86 5.25 29.64
C LEU A 186 9.31 5.11 29.14
N ASP A 187 10.23 5.92 29.63
CA ASP A 187 11.68 5.79 29.44
C ASP A 187 12.28 4.65 30.28
N ASP A 188 11.62 4.22 31.38
CA ASP A 188 12.04 3.05 32.16
C ASP A 188 11.65 1.73 31.45
N GLN A 189 12.64 0.87 31.25
CA GLN A 189 12.48 -0.43 30.61
C GLN A 189 11.56 -1.36 31.44
N ASN A 190 11.64 -1.32 32.77
CA ASN A 190 10.85 -2.19 33.64
C ASN A 190 9.37 -1.86 33.55
N ILE A 191 9.03 -0.56 33.44
CA ILE A 191 7.65 -0.13 33.26
C ILE A 191 7.10 -0.63 31.93
N ARG A 192 7.88 -0.53 30.84
CA ARG A 192 7.46 -1.07 29.54
C ARG A 192 7.30 -2.59 29.55
N GLN A 193 8.17 -3.31 30.25
CA GLN A 193 8.02 -4.76 30.45
C GLN A 193 6.79 -5.07 31.30
N GLY A 194 6.54 -4.32 32.35
CA GLY A 194 5.33 -4.44 33.17
C GLY A 194 4.06 -4.25 32.34
N LEU A 195 4.01 -3.25 31.46
CA LEU A 195 2.91 -3.04 30.53
C LEU A 195 2.73 -4.24 29.59
N HIS A 196 3.83 -4.80 29.06
CA HIS A 196 3.78 -6.00 28.22
C HIS A 196 3.17 -7.20 28.95
N HIS A 197 3.56 -7.44 30.21
CA HIS A 197 3.00 -8.53 31.01
C HIS A 197 1.55 -8.29 31.47
N ALA A 198 1.15 -7.03 31.59
CA ALA A 198 -0.24 -6.69 31.93
C ALA A 198 -1.23 -6.88 30.78
N MET A 199 -0.75 -6.97 29.54
CA MET A 199 -1.58 -7.22 28.38
C MET A 199 -1.90 -8.69 28.19
N ASN A 200 -3.16 -8.99 27.93
CA ASN A 200 -3.57 -10.32 27.47
C ASN A 200 -3.36 -10.42 25.95
N TRP A 201 -2.38 -11.20 25.54
CA TRP A 201 -2.05 -11.44 24.13
C TRP A 201 -2.69 -12.73 23.56
N ALA A 202 -3.51 -13.40 24.33
CA ALA A 202 -4.18 -14.66 23.95
C ALA A 202 -5.46 -14.43 23.13
#